data_24688c897effce08e6dae5ca9d23f0ef
#
_entry.id   24688c897effce08e6dae5ca9d23f0ef
#
_cell.length_a   1.000
_cell.length_b   1.000
_cell.length_c   1.000
_cell.angle_alpha   90.00
_cell.angle_beta   90.00
_cell.angle_gamma   90.00
#
_symmetry.space_group_name_H-M   'P 1'
#
loop_
_entity.id
_entity.type
_entity.pdbx_description
1 polymer ?
#
loop_
_entity_poly.entity_id
_entity_poly.type
_entity_poly.pdbx_seq_one_letter_code
_entity_poly.pdbx_strand_id
1 'polypeptide(L)'
;MDFELTDEQRLIQDTVRDFVDRKVLPNAVENDIAHRLDMSVIEGMAELGLLGIVIPEEYGGAGLDFVAEALSCEEIERGEAAFRTLISVHVGLNSLSLLRYASEEQKQRYLVPQARGEKLACFGLTEPAAGSDVASMRTTARREGDAYVLNGQKNWISYASVADHQLVFAKTDPGAKHKGISAFIVERGWKGVSTRDTENKLGIWAGSTGELFFENVEVPVENLVGDEGQGFEIAMYGLDQGRFTVAAGACGVVRACLERSVEYARERETFGQQIGRYQFVQDMIAEMVLGYETSKLLVMQAAWMKNEGLRNTRETSLAKWHATESAFKAAHLAIQVHGAYGYSAEYGIERYFRNARAPIIYEGTTQIHKLMQAEHALGFRRLNGRDGDVSPLASWAPALSGVHRPAGPVPTGA
;
A
#
# COMPACT_ATOMS: atom_id res chain seq x y z
N MET A 1 -26.96 -2.47 5.40
CA MET A 1 -25.64 -1.95 5.02
C MET A 1 -25.88 -0.49 4.74
N ASP A 2 -25.22 0.38 5.47
CA ASP A 2 -25.30 1.83 5.27
C ASP A 2 -24.08 2.23 4.43
N PHE A 3 -24.29 2.98 3.37
CA PHE A 3 -23.24 3.50 2.49
C PHE A 3 -22.92 4.97 2.79
N GLU A 4 -23.65 5.56 3.76
CA GLU A 4 -23.41 6.94 4.13
C GLU A 4 -22.20 7.04 5.07
N LEU A 5 -21.34 8.02 4.79
CA LEU A 5 -20.23 8.35 5.67
C LEU A 5 -20.78 9.01 6.95
N THR A 6 -20.15 8.74 8.07
CA THR A 6 -20.38 9.51 9.31
C THR A 6 -19.92 10.96 9.14
N ASP A 7 -20.38 11.84 10.03
CA ASP A 7 -19.94 13.24 10.01
C ASP A 7 -18.43 13.38 10.21
N GLU A 8 -17.82 12.54 11.04
CA GLU A 8 -16.38 12.50 11.26
C GLU A 8 -15.63 12.05 10.00
N GLN A 9 -16.11 11.00 9.33
CA GLN A 9 -15.53 10.51 8.07
C GLN A 9 -15.65 11.55 6.94
N ARG A 10 -16.76 12.29 6.88
CA ARG A 10 -16.91 13.41 5.93
C ARG A 10 -15.93 14.54 6.26
N LEU A 11 -15.84 14.92 7.54
CA LEU A 11 -14.95 15.99 7.98
C LEU A 11 -13.49 15.70 7.64
N ILE A 12 -13.00 14.49 7.92
CA ILE A 12 -11.60 14.13 7.59
C ILE A 12 -11.40 14.11 6.08
N GLN A 13 -12.34 13.57 5.29
CA GLN A 13 -12.24 13.59 3.83
C GLN A 13 -12.13 15.00 3.29
N ASP A 14 -13.02 15.92 3.73
CA ASP A 14 -13.03 17.31 3.28
C ASP A 14 -11.76 18.06 3.71
N THR A 15 -11.28 17.81 4.93
CA THR A 15 -10.04 18.39 5.46
C THR A 15 -8.83 17.96 4.62
N VAL A 16 -8.71 16.65 4.33
CA VAL A 16 -7.60 16.14 3.53
C VAL A 16 -7.72 16.61 2.07
N ARG A 17 -8.93 16.68 1.51
CA ARG A 17 -9.16 17.26 0.17
C ARG A 17 -8.68 18.70 0.09
N ASP A 18 -9.08 19.55 1.03
CA ASP A 18 -8.65 20.95 1.08
C ASP A 18 -7.13 21.07 1.21
N PHE A 19 -6.51 20.25 2.04
CA PHE A 19 -5.06 20.18 2.16
C PHE A 19 -4.39 19.80 0.83
N VAL A 20 -4.90 18.78 0.14
CA VAL A 20 -4.36 18.32 -1.15
C VAL A 20 -4.50 19.43 -2.21
N ASP A 21 -5.66 20.06 -2.28
CA ASP A 21 -5.94 21.12 -3.27
C ASP A 21 -5.06 22.35 -3.06
N ARG A 22 -4.73 22.70 -1.82
CA ARG A 22 -3.94 23.89 -1.50
C ARG A 22 -2.43 23.65 -1.39
N LYS A 23 -2.00 22.46 -0.95
CA LYS A 23 -0.60 22.22 -0.62
C LYS A 23 0.10 21.21 -1.55
N VAL A 24 -0.64 20.23 -2.09
CA VAL A 24 -0.06 19.15 -2.89
C VAL A 24 -0.17 19.44 -4.38
N LEU A 25 -1.39 19.63 -4.89
CA LEU A 25 -1.67 19.78 -6.33
C LEU A 25 -0.93 20.95 -6.99
N PRO A 26 -0.83 22.14 -6.38
CA PRO A 26 -0.19 23.28 -7.03
C PRO A 26 1.26 23.03 -7.44
N ASN A 27 1.99 22.22 -6.69
CA ASN A 27 3.41 21.95 -6.92
C ASN A 27 3.69 20.51 -7.45
N ALA A 28 2.64 19.70 -7.63
CA ALA A 28 2.81 18.26 -7.93
C ALA A 28 3.57 18.01 -9.23
N VAL A 29 3.29 18.73 -10.30
CA VAL A 29 3.96 18.59 -11.61
C VAL A 29 5.41 19.06 -11.51
N GLU A 30 5.66 20.22 -10.88
CA GLU A 30 7.01 20.76 -10.71
C GLU A 30 7.88 19.83 -9.86
N ASN A 31 7.35 19.33 -8.74
CA ASN A 31 8.06 18.42 -7.85
C ASN A 31 8.37 17.07 -8.54
N ASP A 32 7.42 16.55 -9.34
CA ASP A 32 7.63 15.33 -10.11
C ASP A 32 8.76 15.51 -11.12
N ILE A 33 8.72 16.54 -11.97
CA ILE A 33 9.77 16.83 -12.97
C ILE A 33 11.13 17.07 -12.31
N ALA A 34 11.14 17.75 -11.16
CA ALA A 34 12.37 18.05 -10.42
C ALA A 34 12.88 16.88 -9.57
N HIS A 35 12.17 15.74 -9.53
CA HIS A 35 12.47 14.61 -8.65
C HIS A 35 12.60 15.04 -7.18
N ARG A 36 11.74 15.95 -6.74
CA ARG A 36 11.85 16.60 -5.44
C ARG A 36 10.76 16.12 -4.47
N LEU A 37 11.19 15.51 -3.36
CA LEU A 37 10.31 15.23 -2.23
C LEU A 37 10.08 16.53 -1.43
N ASP A 38 8.85 16.98 -1.37
CA ASP A 38 8.47 18.17 -0.60
C ASP A 38 8.20 17.82 0.85
N MET A 39 9.18 18.08 1.71
CA MET A 39 9.09 17.80 3.14
C MET A 39 8.02 18.63 3.84
N SER A 40 7.67 19.83 3.32
CA SER A 40 6.62 20.65 3.93
C SER A 40 5.23 20.04 3.80
N VAL A 41 5.02 19.20 2.79
CA VAL A 41 3.79 18.40 2.67
C VAL A 41 3.76 17.32 3.74
N ILE A 42 4.88 16.66 4.02
CA ILE A 42 4.98 15.64 5.07
C ILE A 42 4.73 16.27 6.45
N GLU A 43 5.29 17.44 6.72
CA GLU A 43 5.04 18.21 7.93
C GLU A 43 3.54 18.54 8.07
N GLY A 44 2.90 19.03 7.00
CA GLY A 44 1.44 19.27 7.00
C GLY A 44 0.61 18.01 7.20
N MET A 45 1.04 16.87 6.67
CA MET A 45 0.39 15.57 6.94
C MET A 45 0.52 15.17 8.42
N ALA A 46 1.66 15.44 9.06
CA ALA A 46 1.86 15.20 10.48
C ALA A 46 0.96 16.12 11.33
N GLU A 47 0.87 17.41 11.01
CA GLU A 47 -0.02 18.38 11.67
C GLU A 47 -1.49 17.97 11.59
N LEU A 48 -1.92 17.33 10.49
CA LEU A 48 -3.26 16.78 10.32
C LEU A 48 -3.46 15.41 10.97
N GLY A 49 -2.44 14.84 11.62
CA GLY A 49 -2.50 13.53 12.27
C GLY A 49 -2.52 12.34 11.29
N LEU A 50 -2.24 12.56 10.00
CA LEU A 50 -2.31 11.51 8.97
C LEU A 50 -1.21 10.45 9.13
N LEU A 51 -0.10 10.77 9.79
CA LEU A 51 0.99 9.83 10.06
C LEU A 51 0.73 8.91 11.26
N GLY A 52 -0.38 9.13 11.97
CA GLY A 52 -0.87 8.26 13.05
C GLY A 52 -2.38 8.03 12.96
N ILE A 53 -2.97 8.14 11.77
CA ILE A 53 -4.42 8.23 11.56
C ILE A 53 -5.22 7.13 12.26
N VAL A 54 -4.78 5.87 12.19
CA VAL A 54 -5.44 4.71 12.81
C VAL A 54 -4.71 4.22 14.07
N ILE A 55 -3.67 4.91 14.51
CA ILE A 55 -2.95 4.59 15.74
C ILE A 55 -3.75 5.16 16.93
N PRO A 56 -3.96 4.38 18.00
CA PRO A 56 -4.69 4.86 19.17
C PRO A 56 -4.10 6.14 19.78
N GLU A 57 -4.96 6.98 20.35
CA GLU A 57 -4.58 8.24 20.99
C GLU A 57 -3.56 8.05 22.13
N GLU A 58 -3.63 6.93 22.86
CA GLU A 58 -2.67 6.58 23.93
C GLU A 58 -1.23 6.46 23.41
N TYR A 59 -1.04 6.19 22.10
CA TYR A 59 0.26 6.17 21.44
C TYR A 59 0.50 7.41 20.56
N GLY A 60 -0.31 8.47 20.75
CA GLY A 60 -0.12 9.75 20.07
C GLY A 60 -0.70 9.82 18.65
N GLY A 61 -1.49 8.83 18.23
CA GLY A 61 -2.18 8.84 16.96
C GLY A 61 -3.53 9.56 17.03
N ALA A 62 -4.25 9.62 15.89
CA ALA A 62 -5.57 10.24 15.80
C ALA A 62 -6.73 9.31 16.21
N GLY A 63 -6.49 8.00 16.33
CA GLY A 63 -7.49 7.00 16.75
C GLY A 63 -8.68 6.86 15.81
N LEU A 64 -8.56 7.33 14.56
CA LEU A 64 -9.63 7.23 13.57
C LEU A 64 -9.78 5.80 13.02
N ASP A 65 -10.86 5.55 12.30
CA ASP A 65 -11.17 4.25 11.74
C ASP A 65 -10.52 4.00 10.36
N PHE A 66 -10.60 2.77 9.86
CA PHE A 66 -10.02 2.40 8.56
C PHE A 66 -10.81 2.98 7.37
N VAL A 67 -12.07 3.41 7.54
CA VAL A 67 -12.80 4.15 6.50
C VAL A 67 -12.16 5.54 6.35
N ALA A 68 -11.87 6.22 7.46
CA ALA A 68 -11.17 7.50 7.46
C ALA A 68 -9.77 7.40 6.83
N GLU A 69 -9.01 6.32 7.13
CA GLU A 69 -7.72 6.05 6.47
C GLU A 69 -7.88 5.86 4.96
N ALA A 70 -8.90 5.10 4.52
CA ALA A 70 -9.15 4.89 3.09
C ALA A 70 -9.48 6.19 2.36
N LEU A 71 -10.36 7.02 2.94
CA LEU A 71 -10.72 8.31 2.39
C LEU A 71 -9.52 9.26 2.29
N SER A 72 -8.69 9.27 3.33
CA SER A 72 -7.45 10.06 3.36
C SER A 72 -6.44 9.61 2.31
N CYS A 73 -6.23 8.30 2.17
CA CYS A 73 -5.36 7.73 1.14
C CYS A 73 -5.83 8.06 -0.28
N GLU A 74 -7.15 8.01 -0.51
CA GLU A 74 -7.76 8.37 -1.79
C GLU A 74 -7.49 9.85 -2.13
N GLU A 75 -7.74 10.78 -1.20
CA GLU A 75 -7.50 12.21 -1.43
C GLU A 75 -6.01 12.49 -1.64
N ILE A 76 -5.12 11.93 -0.83
CA ILE A 76 -3.67 12.16 -0.95
C ILE A 76 -3.15 11.65 -2.30
N GLU A 77 -3.53 10.45 -2.76
CA GLU A 77 -3.02 9.92 -4.03
C GLU A 77 -3.70 10.56 -5.26
N ARG A 78 -4.89 11.15 -5.11
CA ARG A 78 -5.47 12.06 -6.10
C ARG A 78 -4.52 13.23 -6.39
N GLY A 79 -3.83 13.71 -5.39
CA GLY A 79 -2.79 14.74 -5.51
C GLY A 79 -1.45 14.19 -5.98
N GLU A 80 -0.82 13.32 -5.17
CA GLU A 80 0.52 12.79 -5.45
C GLU A 80 0.74 11.42 -4.79
N ALA A 81 1.10 10.44 -5.62
CA ALA A 81 1.35 9.06 -5.19
C ALA A 81 2.49 8.92 -4.16
N ALA A 82 3.47 9.80 -4.20
CA ALA A 82 4.59 9.79 -3.25
C ALA A 82 4.09 9.86 -1.80
N PHE A 83 3.20 10.80 -1.49
CA PHE A 83 2.73 11.02 -0.12
C PHE A 83 1.80 9.90 0.39
N ARG A 84 0.95 9.32 -0.48
CA ARG A 84 0.20 8.12 -0.09
C ARG A 84 1.14 6.94 0.15
N THR A 85 2.22 6.80 -0.62
CA THR A 85 3.23 5.77 -0.37
C THR A 85 3.86 5.91 1.01
N LEU A 86 4.03 7.16 1.53
CA LEU A 86 4.46 7.37 2.90
C LEU A 86 3.46 6.78 3.89
N ILE A 87 2.16 7.08 3.75
CA ILE A 87 1.13 6.50 4.63
C ILE A 87 1.22 4.96 4.60
N SER A 88 1.36 4.34 3.43
CA SER A 88 1.49 2.89 3.33
C SER A 88 2.66 2.34 4.13
N VAL A 89 3.87 2.89 3.93
CA VAL A 89 5.05 2.30 4.57
C VAL A 89 5.20 2.69 6.03
N HIS A 90 4.85 3.91 6.36
CA HIS A 90 4.98 4.47 7.70
C HIS A 90 3.86 3.98 8.64
N VAL A 91 2.59 4.19 8.26
CA VAL A 91 1.44 3.76 9.07
C VAL A 91 1.17 2.27 8.85
N GLY A 92 0.88 1.88 7.61
CA GLY A 92 0.42 0.53 7.29
C GLY A 92 1.46 -0.55 7.60
N LEU A 93 2.65 -0.45 7.00
CA LEU A 93 3.67 -1.49 7.12
C LEU A 93 4.43 -1.45 8.45
N ASN A 94 4.79 -0.26 8.93
CA ASN A 94 5.63 -0.11 10.11
C ASN A 94 4.81 0.10 11.39
N SER A 95 4.10 1.22 11.53
CA SER A 95 3.46 1.60 12.80
C SER A 95 2.42 0.58 13.27
N LEU A 96 1.57 0.05 12.38
CA LEU A 96 0.62 -1.00 12.72
C LEU A 96 1.30 -2.33 13.09
N SER A 97 2.47 -2.64 12.49
CA SER A 97 3.26 -3.80 12.92
C SER A 97 3.84 -3.61 14.31
N LEU A 98 4.36 -2.41 14.63
CA LEU A 98 4.83 -2.10 15.99
C LEU A 98 3.68 -2.10 17.00
N LEU A 99 2.53 -1.51 16.66
CA LEU A 99 1.36 -1.52 17.53
C LEU A 99 0.98 -2.93 17.96
N ARG A 100 1.07 -3.90 17.04
CA ARG A 100 0.65 -5.28 17.28
C ARG A 100 1.70 -6.16 17.95
N TYR A 101 2.98 -6.00 17.59
CA TYR A 101 4.03 -6.98 17.94
C TYR A 101 5.14 -6.41 18.82
N ALA A 102 5.27 -5.10 18.93
CA ALA A 102 6.32 -4.48 19.74
C ALA A 102 6.00 -4.54 21.24
N SER A 103 7.06 -4.55 22.08
CA SER A 103 6.93 -4.37 23.52
C SER A 103 6.41 -2.97 23.86
N GLU A 104 5.95 -2.76 25.08
CA GLU A 104 5.48 -1.44 25.49
C GLU A 104 6.61 -0.40 25.47
N GLU A 105 7.82 -0.78 25.85
CA GLU A 105 9.01 0.08 25.79
C GLU A 105 9.34 0.46 24.35
N GLN A 106 9.23 -0.49 23.41
CA GLN A 106 9.44 -0.22 21.99
C GLN A 106 8.34 0.70 21.42
N LYS A 107 7.08 0.53 21.82
CA LYS A 107 5.99 1.42 21.41
C LYS A 107 6.23 2.85 21.89
N GLN A 108 6.59 3.03 23.14
CA GLN A 108 6.87 4.36 23.68
C GLN A 108 8.07 5.01 22.99
N ARG A 109 9.13 4.25 22.71
CA ARG A 109 10.34 4.75 22.09
C ARG A 109 10.21 5.03 20.60
N TYR A 110 9.49 4.18 19.86
CA TYR A 110 9.46 4.20 18.40
C TYR A 110 8.09 4.54 17.81
N LEU A 111 7.00 3.90 18.29
CA LEU A 111 5.66 4.10 17.75
C LEU A 111 5.11 5.50 18.05
N VAL A 112 5.26 5.98 19.29
CA VAL A 112 4.73 7.29 19.71
C VAL A 112 5.30 8.42 18.85
N PRO A 113 6.63 8.59 18.68
CA PRO A 113 7.16 9.65 17.83
C PRO A 113 6.81 9.44 16.33
N GLN A 114 6.61 8.21 15.88
CA GLN A 114 6.13 7.95 14.54
C GLN A 114 4.67 8.40 14.36
N ALA A 115 3.78 8.04 15.26
CA ALA A 115 2.37 8.41 15.20
C ALA A 115 2.15 9.93 15.24
N ARG A 116 3.04 10.67 15.89
CA ARG A 116 3.05 12.13 15.91
C ARG A 116 3.72 12.77 14.68
N GLY A 117 4.33 11.97 13.80
CA GLY A 117 5.09 12.47 12.68
C GLY A 117 6.43 13.13 13.02
N GLU A 118 6.89 13.01 14.26
CA GLU A 118 8.21 13.51 14.72
C GLU A 118 9.36 12.69 14.13
N LYS A 119 9.10 11.41 13.84
CA LYS A 119 10.01 10.45 13.24
C LYS A 119 9.34 9.71 12.09
N LEU A 120 10.04 9.58 10.98
CA LEU A 120 9.58 8.80 9.85
C LEU A 120 10.10 7.37 9.91
N ALA A 121 9.30 6.44 9.38
CA ALA A 121 9.65 5.02 9.34
C ALA A 121 9.54 4.42 7.95
N CYS A 122 10.39 3.43 7.66
CA CYS A 122 10.33 2.63 6.44
C CYS A 122 10.35 1.12 6.75
N PHE A 123 10.15 0.30 5.70
CA PHE A 123 9.97 -1.14 5.82
C PHE A 123 10.98 -1.90 4.94
N GLY A 124 12.00 -2.45 5.59
CA GLY A 124 13.14 -3.10 4.95
C GLY A 124 12.94 -4.60 4.74
N LEU A 125 12.11 -5.02 3.76
CA LEU A 125 11.82 -6.42 3.48
C LEU A 125 12.51 -6.93 2.21
N THR A 126 12.24 -6.27 1.07
CA THR A 126 12.67 -6.68 -0.27
C THR A 126 14.20 -6.62 -0.42
N GLU A 127 14.77 -7.59 -1.13
CA GLU A 127 16.19 -7.65 -1.47
C GLU A 127 16.39 -7.76 -2.99
N PRO A 128 17.59 -7.52 -3.53
CA PRO A 128 17.85 -7.63 -4.97
C PRO A 128 17.44 -8.99 -5.56
N ALA A 129 17.53 -10.07 -4.79
CA ALA A 129 17.20 -11.44 -5.22
C ALA A 129 15.92 -12.01 -4.57
N ALA A 130 15.21 -11.24 -3.74
CA ALA A 130 14.04 -11.70 -2.97
C ALA A 130 12.94 -10.64 -2.96
N GLY A 131 12.02 -10.73 -3.92
CA GLY A 131 10.81 -9.92 -4.00
C GLY A 131 9.58 -10.72 -3.52
N SER A 132 8.82 -11.33 -4.45
CA SER A 132 7.65 -12.16 -4.11
C SER A 132 8.03 -13.40 -3.28
N ASP A 133 9.22 -13.95 -3.47
CA ASP A 133 9.79 -15.00 -2.63
C ASP A 133 10.58 -14.41 -1.45
N VAL A 134 9.83 -13.86 -0.48
CA VAL A 134 10.40 -13.24 0.72
C VAL A 134 11.28 -14.20 1.52
N ALA A 135 10.93 -15.50 1.55
CA ALA A 135 11.66 -16.50 2.31
C ALA A 135 13.09 -16.75 1.80
N SER A 136 13.38 -16.35 0.55
CA SER A 136 14.72 -16.47 -0.05
C SER A 136 15.68 -15.33 0.31
N MET A 137 15.28 -14.37 1.18
CA MET A 137 16.13 -13.26 1.60
C MET A 137 17.49 -13.75 2.13
N ARG A 138 18.52 -12.91 2.01
CA ARG A 138 19.91 -13.22 2.38
C ARG A 138 20.45 -12.39 3.53
N THR A 139 19.82 -11.27 3.87
CA THR A 139 20.20 -10.48 5.05
C THR A 139 20.17 -11.35 6.28
N THR A 140 21.22 -11.31 7.10
CA THR A 140 21.38 -12.12 8.31
C THR A 140 21.51 -11.25 9.54
N ALA A 141 21.04 -11.78 10.68
CA ALA A 141 21.23 -11.19 12.00
C ALA A 141 21.72 -12.29 12.93
N ARG A 142 23.03 -12.30 13.25
CA ARG A 142 23.64 -13.29 14.11
C ARG A 142 23.74 -12.75 15.54
N ARG A 143 23.19 -13.49 16.50
CA ARG A 143 23.24 -13.10 17.91
C ARG A 143 24.67 -13.20 18.46
N GLU A 144 25.14 -12.12 19.09
CA GLU A 144 26.41 -12.01 19.78
C GLU A 144 26.20 -11.30 21.14
N GLY A 145 26.08 -12.11 22.20
CA GLY A 145 25.79 -11.58 23.55
C GLY A 145 24.44 -10.86 23.61
N ASP A 146 24.48 -9.57 23.95
CA ASP A 146 23.30 -8.69 24.09
C ASP A 146 22.95 -7.92 22.80
N ALA A 147 23.51 -8.31 21.66
CA ALA A 147 23.22 -7.70 20.37
C ALA A 147 23.08 -8.74 19.26
N TYR A 148 22.48 -8.32 18.14
CA TYR A 148 22.53 -9.02 16.85
C TYR A 148 23.44 -8.25 15.90
N VAL A 149 24.35 -8.94 15.24
CA VAL A 149 25.17 -8.37 14.16
C VAL A 149 24.44 -8.56 12.85
N LEU A 150 23.91 -7.45 12.30
CA LEU A 150 23.12 -7.40 11.08
C LEU A 150 24.04 -7.15 9.89
N ASN A 151 23.91 -7.99 8.86
CA ASN A 151 24.62 -7.87 7.59
C ASN A 151 23.70 -8.15 6.41
N GLY A 152 23.73 -7.28 5.38
CA GLY A 152 22.95 -7.47 4.17
C GLY A 152 22.55 -6.18 3.47
N GLN A 153 21.58 -6.31 2.57
CA GLN A 153 21.08 -5.21 1.74
C GLN A 153 19.57 -5.36 1.52
N LYS A 154 18.87 -4.22 1.57
CA LYS A 154 17.47 -4.11 1.14
C LYS A 154 17.35 -3.20 -0.06
N ASN A 155 16.37 -3.48 -0.93
CA ASN A 155 16.19 -2.75 -2.19
C ASN A 155 14.72 -2.38 -2.39
N TRP A 156 14.46 -1.32 -3.16
CA TRP A 156 13.14 -0.78 -3.42
C TRP A 156 12.41 -0.29 -2.14
N ILE A 157 13.18 0.25 -1.22
CA ILE A 157 12.65 0.72 0.06
C ILE A 157 12.19 2.18 -0.09
N SER A 158 10.90 2.39 0.03
CA SER A 158 10.34 3.74 0.04
C SER A 158 10.82 4.48 1.28
N TYR A 159 11.26 5.72 1.09
CA TYR A 159 11.79 6.60 2.14
C TYR A 159 13.08 6.10 2.81
N ALA A 160 13.86 5.25 2.13
CA ALA A 160 15.11 4.69 2.67
C ALA A 160 16.08 5.75 3.20
N SER A 161 16.28 6.83 2.44
CA SER A 161 17.22 7.92 2.77
C SER A 161 16.64 8.95 3.74
N VAL A 162 15.31 8.94 3.95
CA VAL A 162 14.59 9.96 4.74
C VAL A 162 14.16 9.41 6.11
N ALA A 163 13.72 8.15 6.16
CA ALA A 163 13.21 7.53 7.39
C ALA A 163 14.25 7.47 8.50
N ASP A 164 13.84 7.84 9.72
CA ASP A 164 14.67 7.74 10.92
C ASP A 164 14.75 6.29 11.42
N HIS A 165 13.61 5.57 11.37
CA HIS A 165 13.47 4.19 11.83
C HIS A 165 13.19 3.26 10.67
N GLN A 166 13.77 2.07 10.73
CA GLN A 166 13.64 1.04 9.70
C GLN A 166 13.19 -0.26 10.37
N LEU A 167 12.03 -0.81 9.99
CA LEU A 167 11.63 -2.16 10.38
C LEU A 167 12.28 -3.13 9.38
N VAL A 168 13.34 -3.81 9.81
CA VAL A 168 14.20 -4.64 8.96
C VAL A 168 14.00 -6.12 9.25
N PHE A 169 13.86 -6.92 8.20
CA PHE A 169 13.71 -8.38 8.29
C PHE A 169 15.03 -9.06 7.90
N ALA A 170 15.49 -9.97 8.76
CA ALA A 170 16.73 -10.69 8.56
C ALA A 170 16.63 -12.13 9.05
N LYS A 171 17.47 -13.03 8.52
CA LYS A 171 17.57 -14.41 8.99
C LYS A 171 18.41 -14.49 10.25
N THR A 172 17.78 -14.94 11.33
CA THR A 172 18.46 -15.38 12.56
C THR A 172 18.79 -16.86 12.50
N ASP A 173 17.97 -17.67 11.80
CA ASP A 173 18.26 -19.07 11.47
C ASP A 173 18.10 -19.32 9.94
N PRO A 174 19.21 -19.36 9.19
CA PRO A 174 19.16 -19.62 7.74
C PRO A 174 18.58 -21.00 7.38
N GLY A 175 18.63 -21.99 8.28
CA GLY A 175 18.15 -23.35 8.06
C GLY A 175 16.63 -23.50 8.19
N ALA A 176 15.98 -22.62 8.94
CA ALA A 176 14.56 -22.70 9.26
C ALA A 176 13.62 -22.08 8.22
N LYS A 177 14.12 -21.71 7.02
CA LYS A 177 13.33 -21.08 5.94
C LYS A 177 12.59 -19.82 6.44
N HIS A 178 11.25 -19.73 6.23
CA HIS A 178 10.43 -18.60 6.68
C HIS A 178 10.35 -18.50 8.21
N LYS A 179 10.52 -19.58 8.95
CA LYS A 179 10.53 -19.58 10.43
C LYS A 179 11.86 -19.09 11.03
N GLY A 180 12.87 -18.92 10.21
CA GLY A 180 14.16 -18.35 10.64
C GLY A 180 14.30 -16.85 10.38
N ILE A 181 13.22 -16.17 10.02
CA ILE A 181 13.20 -14.72 9.77
C ILE A 181 12.73 -14.00 11.03
N SER A 182 13.47 -12.98 11.45
CA SER A 182 13.14 -12.10 12.58
C SER A 182 13.03 -10.65 12.12
N ALA A 183 12.36 -9.81 12.91
CA ALA A 183 12.15 -8.40 12.61
C ALA A 183 12.88 -7.52 13.64
N PHE A 184 13.52 -6.46 13.17
CA PHE A 184 14.34 -5.56 14.00
C PHE A 184 14.01 -4.10 13.71
N ILE A 185 13.96 -3.27 14.77
CA ILE A 185 13.98 -1.82 14.61
C ILE A 185 15.42 -1.39 14.51
N VAL A 186 15.80 -0.75 13.39
CA VAL A 186 17.12 -0.22 13.13
C VAL A 186 17.02 1.30 12.94
N GLU A 187 17.89 2.07 13.59
CA GLU A 187 17.94 3.52 13.42
C GLU A 187 18.93 3.89 12.31
N ARG A 188 18.55 4.80 11.42
CA ARG A 188 19.37 5.23 10.26
C ARG A 188 20.75 5.74 10.67
N GLY A 189 20.87 6.36 11.83
CA GLY A 189 22.12 6.94 12.33
C GLY A 189 23.13 5.94 12.90
N TRP A 190 22.81 4.64 12.98
CA TRP A 190 23.72 3.66 13.57
C TRP A 190 24.91 3.36 12.67
N LYS A 191 26.05 3.07 13.32
CA LYS A 191 27.28 2.69 12.62
C LYS A 191 27.06 1.45 11.77
N GLY A 192 27.47 1.50 10.52
CA GLY A 192 27.30 0.40 9.55
C GLY A 192 25.98 0.47 8.76
N VAL A 193 25.07 1.39 9.09
CA VAL A 193 23.88 1.66 8.28
C VAL A 193 24.20 2.72 7.24
N SER A 194 23.88 2.45 5.98
CA SER A 194 23.95 3.44 4.91
C SER A 194 22.81 3.27 3.91
N THR A 195 22.52 4.32 3.15
CA THR A 195 21.41 4.37 2.20
C THR A 195 21.87 4.91 0.86
N ARG A 196 21.18 4.52 -0.21
CA ARG A 196 21.37 5.07 -1.55
C ARG A 196 20.02 5.19 -2.23
N ASP A 197 19.71 6.35 -2.80
CA ASP A 197 18.48 6.54 -3.56
C ASP A 197 18.56 5.83 -4.92
N THR A 198 17.43 5.29 -5.35
CA THR A 198 17.24 4.68 -6.66
C THR A 198 16.82 5.77 -7.65
N GLU A 199 17.71 6.10 -8.54
CA GLU A 199 17.44 6.98 -9.67
C GLU A 199 16.75 6.24 -10.82
N ASN A 200 16.29 6.97 -11.84
CA ASN A 200 15.77 6.42 -13.10
C ASN A 200 14.59 5.44 -12.95
N LYS A 201 13.70 5.66 -11.97
CA LYS A 201 12.41 4.97 -11.87
C LYS A 201 11.47 5.42 -12.99
N LEU A 202 10.51 4.58 -13.37
CA LEU A 202 9.47 4.94 -14.34
C LEU A 202 8.55 6.06 -13.84
N GLY A 203 8.20 6.05 -12.54
CA GLY A 203 7.27 7.00 -11.92
C GLY A 203 7.56 7.18 -10.44
N ILE A 204 6.63 7.91 -9.76
CA ILE A 204 6.76 8.34 -8.37
C ILE A 204 8.10 9.08 -8.17
N TRP A 205 8.37 9.99 -9.08
CA TRP A 205 9.62 10.73 -9.09
C TRP A 205 9.73 11.72 -7.93
N ALA A 206 8.60 12.27 -7.47
CA ALA A 206 8.55 13.10 -6.26
C ALA A 206 8.71 12.32 -4.95
N GLY A 207 8.88 10.99 -4.99
CA GLY A 207 9.04 10.13 -3.83
C GLY A 207 10.42 9.53 -3.71
N SER A 208 10.95 9.45 -2.47
CA SER A 208 12.19 8.73 -2.17
C SER A 208 11.95 7.22 -2.27
N THR A 209 12.83 6.53 -2.97
CA THR A 209 12.92 5.07 -3.03
C THR A 209 14.40 4.72 -3.10
N GLY A 210 14.85 3.75 -2.32
CA GLY A 210 16.30 3.47 -2.29
C GLY A 210 16.64 2.08 -1.78
N GLU A 211 17.88 1.97 -1.40
CA GLU A 211 18.52 0.77 -0.86
C GLU A 211 18.98 1.05 0.57
N LEU A 212 18.93 0.03 1.40
CA LEU A 212 19.52 0.02 2.73
C LEU A 212 20.69 -0.97 2.72
N PHE A 213 21.81 -0.57 3.28
CA PHE A 213 22.99 -1.41 3.45
C PHE A 213 23.31 -1.54 4.93
N PHE A 214 23.64 -2.77 5.33
CA PHE A 214 24.00 -3.11 6.71
C PHE A 214 25.35 -3.82 6.70
N GLU A 215 26.35 -3.20 7.33
CA GLU A 215 27.71 -3.73 7.44
C GLU A 215 28.10 -3.84 8.92
N ASN A 216 27.97 -5.05 9.48
CA ASN A 216 28.23 -5.34 10.90
C ASN A 216 27.50 -4.36 11.84
N VAL A 217 26.21 -4.13 11.57
CA VAL A 217 25.39 -3.26 12.41
C VAL A 217 25.05 -3.99 13.71
N GLU A 218 25.47 -3.43 14.83
CA GLU A 218 25.12 -3.94 16.14
C GLU A 218 23.71 -3.47 16.51
N VAL A 219 22.75 -4.39 16.49
CA VAL A 219 21.34 -4.18 16.86
C VAL A 219 21.12 -4.74 18.26
N PRO A 220 20.81 -3.91 19.28
CA PRO A 220 20.53 -4.39 20.63
C PRO A 220 19.41 -5.43 20.67
N VAL A 221 19.46 -6.39 21.58
CA VAL A 221 18.43 -7.44 21.68
C VAL A 221 17.04 -6.87 21.95
N GLU A 222 16.96 -5.76 22.64
CA GLU A 222 15.72 -5.03 22.92
C GLU A 222 15.08 -4.40 21.65
N ASN A 223 15.77 -4.39 20.51
CA ASN A 223 15.25 -3.93 19.23
C ASN A 223 14.67 -5.07 18.36
N LEU A 224 14.71 -6.32 18.84
CA LEU A 224 13.96 -7.42 18.24
C LEU A 224 12.46 -7.18 18.45
N VAL A 225 11.68 -7.19 17.37
CA VAL A 225 10.22 -7.03 17.42
C VAL A 225 9.54 -8.40 17.44
N GLY A 226 8.71 -8.65 18.43
CA GLY A 226 8.13 -9.96 18.69
C GLY A 226 9.19 -10.99 19.11
N ASP A 227 8.94 -12.24 18.79
CA ASP A 227 9.86 -13.35 19.08
C ASP A 227 10.84 -13.62 17.93
N GLU A 228 12.01 -14.20 18.23
CA GLU A 228 12.93 -14.67 17.22
C GLU A 228 12.25 -15.73 16.33
N GLY A 229 12.35 -15.57 15.01
CA GLY A 229 11.65 -16.42 14.02
C GLY A 229 10.22 -15.97 13.68
N GLN A 230 9.67 -14.95 14.31
CA GLN A 230 8.32 -14.43 14.04
C GLN A 230 8.29 -13.40 12.90
N GLY A 231 9.43 -13.00 12.36
CA GLY A 231 9.52 -11.92 11.37
C GLY A 231 8.69 -12.15 10.10
N PHE A 232 8.54 -13.41 9.64
CA PHE A 232 7.69 -13.67 8.47
C PHE A 232 6.20 -13.38 8.74
N GLU A 233 5.70 -13.69 9.93
CA GLU A 233 4.32 -13.38 10.34
C GLU A 233 4.12 -11.86 10.42
N ILE A 234 5.07 -11.15 11.03
CA ILE A 234 5.07 -9.68 11.15
C ILE A 234 5.06 -9.04 9.75
N ALA A 235 5.91 -9.54 8.83
CA ALA A 235 5.97 -9.05 7.46
C ALA A 235 4.64 -9.24 6.72
N MET A 236 4.01 -10.41 6.84
CA MET A 236 2.72 -10.69 6.18
C MET A 236 1.59 -9.83 6.76
N TYR A 237 1.59 -9.61 8.08
CA TYR A 237 0.63 -8.69 8.71
C TYR A 237 0.79 -7.27 8.19
N GLY A 238 2.01 -6.72 8.19
CA GLY A 238 2.28 -5.39 7.65
C GLY A 238 1.84 -5.27 6.18
N LEU A 239 2.18 -6.25 5.34
CA LEU A 239 1.76 -6.25 3.94
C LEU A 239 0.23 -6.22 3.76
N ASP A 240 -0.55 -6.86 4.63
CA ASP A 240 -2.02 -6.78 4.55
C ASP A 240 -2.53 -5.38 4.89
N GLN A 241 -1.83 -4.63 5.79
CA GLN A 241 -2.18 -3.24 6.07
C GLN A 241 -1.79 -2.31 4.91
N GLY A 242 -0.58 -2.43 4.38
CA GLY A 242 -0.13 -1.62 3.25
C GLY A 242 -0.93 -1.87 1.97
N ARG A 243 -1.30 -3.11 1.66
CA ARG A 243 -2.19 -3.44 0.52
C ARG A 243 -3.52 -2.70 0.58
N PHE A 244 -4.06 -2.50 1.76
CA PHE A 244 -5.28 -1.76 1.99
C PHE A 244 -5.11 -0.28 1.60
N THR A 245 -4.09 0.38 2.11
CA THR A 245 -3.80 1.79 1.79
C THR A 245 -3.46 1.99 0.31
N VAL A 246 -2.77 1.02 -0.33
CA VAL A 246 -2.52 1.01 -1.78
C VAL A 246 -3.82 0.93 -2.58
N ALA A 247 -4.76 0.06 -2.17
CA ALA A 247 -6.05 -0.07 -2.84
C ALA A 247 -6.85 1.25 -2.74
N ALA A 248 -6.87 1.84 -1.55
CA ALA A 248 -7.56 3.09 -1.27
C ALA A 248 -6.98 4.26 -2.10
N GLY A 249 -5.65 4.40 -2.13
CA GLY A 249 -4.99 5.42 -2.93
C GLY A 249 -5.23 5.25 -4.44
N ALA A 250 -5.26 4.02 -4.93
CA ALA A 250 -5.54 3.74 -6.33
C ALA A 250 -6.93 4.28 -6.77
N CYS A 251 -7.94 4.29 -5.88
CA CYS A 251 -9.22 4.97 -6.15
C CYS A 251 -9.01 6.46 -6.42
N GLY A 252 -8.10 7.12 -5.70
CA GLY A 252 -7.75 8.52 -5.91
C GLY A 252 -7.17 8.79 -7.30
N VAL A 253 -6.32 7.89 -7.81
CA VAL A 253 -5.80 7.97 -9.18
C VAL A 253 -6.91 7.83 -10.20
N VAL A 254 -7.83 6.85 -10.04
CA VAL A 254 -8.97 6.68 -10.96
C VAL A 254 -9.82 7.95 -10.98
N ARG A 255 -10.14 8.49 -9.79
CA ARG A 255 -10.94 9.71 -9.64
C ARG A 255 -10.26 10.91 -10.27
N ALA A 256 -8.97 11.14 -10.02
CA ALA A 256 -8.22 12.23 -10.62
C ALA A 256 -8.23 12.17 -12.15
N CYS A 257 -8.03 10.98 -12.73
CA CYS A 257 -8.09 10.76 -14.17
C CYS A 257 -9.49 11.02 -14.73
N LEU A 258 -10.53 10.57 -14.03
CA LEU A 258 -11.93 10.78 -14.42
C LEU A 258 -12.30 12.26 -14.38
N GLU A 259 -12.06 12.97 -13.26
CA GLU A 259 -12.38 14.38 -13.07
C GLU A 259 -11.73 15.25 -14.15
N ARG A 260 -10.42 15.09 -14.35
CA ARG A 260 -9.66 15.83 -15.37
C ARG A 260 -10.09 15.51 -16.80
N SER A 261 -10.44 14.25 -17.08
CA SER A 261 -10.93 13.84 -18.41
C SER A 261 -12.32 14.43 -18.69
N VAL A 262 -13.20 14.49 -17.68
CA VAL A 262 -14.54 15.09 -17.80
C VAL A 262 -14.43 16.60 -18.04
N GLU A 263 -13.58 17.31 -17.28
CA GLU A 263 -13.31 18.73 -17.44
C GLU A 263 -12.81 19.01 -18.87
N TYR A 264 -11.72 18.34 -19.27
CA TYR A 264 -11.15 18.52 -20.61
C TYR A 264 -12.14 18.19 -21.74
N ALA A 265 -12.94 17.12 -21.60
CA ALA A 265 -13.92 16.72 -22.60
C ALA A 265 -15.09 17.71 -22.76
N ARG A 266 -15.39 18.50 -21.72
CA ARG A 266 -16.39 19.56 -21.77
C ARG A 266 -15.87 20.86 -22.39
N GLU A 267 -14.55 21.09 -22.34
CA GLU A 267 -13.94 22.34 -22.82
C GLU A 267 -13.36 22.18 -24.22
N ARG A 268 -12.72 21.06 -24.50
CA ARG A 268 -12.05 20.83 -25.79
C ARG A 268 -13.04 20.62 -26.91
N GLU A 269 -12.91 21.42 -27.97
CA GLU A 269 -13.72 21.29 -29.18
C GLU A 269 -12.92 20.78 -30.37
N THR A 270 -13.53 19.90 -31.15
CA THR A 270 -13.04 19.41 -32.46
C THR A 270 -14.23 19.18 -33.39
N PHE A 271 -14.06 19.41 -34.69
CA PHE A 271 -15.11 19.27 -35.69
C PHE A 271 -16.41 19.99 -35.33
N GLY A 272 -16.28 21.17 -34.69
CA GLY A 272 -17.42 22.08 -34.37
C GLY A 272 -18.23 21.69 -33.13
N GLN A 273 -17.74 20.78 -32.27
CA GLN A 273 -18.40 20.44 -31.01
C GLN A 273 -17.41 19.97 -29.94
N GLN A 274 -17.86 19.97 -28.69
CA GLN A 274 -17.11 19.44 -27.56
C GLN A 274 -16.78 17.95 -27.78
N ILE A 275 -15.55 17.53 -27.44
CA ILE A 275 -15.14 16.13 -27.63
C ILE A 275 -15.95 15.16 -26.77
N GLY A 276 -16.49 15.59 -25.64
CA GLY A 276 -17.39 14.80 -24.79
C GLY A 276 -18.71 14.38 -25.46
N ARG A 277 -19.03 14.92 -26.64
CA ARG A 277 -20.20 14.51 -27.44
C ARG A 277 -19.93 13.30 -28.34
N TYR A 278 -18.66 12.89 -28.48
CA TYR A 278 -18.30 11.71 -29.28
C TYR A 278 -18.40 10.43 -28.46
N GLN A 279 -19.03 9.40 -29.01
CA GLN A 279 -19.29 8.14 -28.31
C GLN A 279 -18.01 7.44 -27.84
N PHE A 280 -16.91 7.51 -28.58
CA PHE A 280 -15.63 6.92 -28.14
C PHE A 280 -15.01 7.66 -26.96
N VAL A 281 -15.25 8.94 -26.78
CA VAL A 281 -14.84 9.67 -25.58
C VAL A 281 -15.74 9.31 -24.39
N GLN A 282 -17.07 9.19 -24.65
CA GLN A 282 -18.04 8.76 -23.64
C GLN A 282 -17.75 7.35 -23.14
N ASP A 283 -17.34 6.43 -24.02
CA ASP A 283 -16.93 5.07 -23.67
C ASP A 283 -15.74 5.08 -22.70
N MET A 284 -14.69 5.87 -22.99
CA MET A 284 -13.54 6.01 -22.12
C MET A 284 -13.90 6.58 -20.74
N ILE A 285 -14.80 7.56 -20.69
CA ILE A 285 -15.31 8.13 -19.42
C ILE A 285 -16.12 7.08 -18.65
N ALA A 286 -17.01 6.33 -19.31
CA ALA A 286 -17.82 5.29 -18.68
C ALA A 286 -16.97 4.18 -18.06
N GLU A 287 -15.88 3.77 -18.72
CA GLU A 287 -14.92 2.80 -18.19
C GLU A 287 -14.20 3.30 -16.94
N MET A 288 -13.86 4.60 -16.88
CA MET A 288 -13.28 5.20 -15.67
C MET A 288 -14.31 5.26 -14.54
N VAL A 289 -15.57 5.59 -14.82
CA VAL A 289 -16.67 5.58 -13.82
C VAL A 289 -16.82 4.18 -13.23
N LEU A 290 -16.93 3.15 -14.07
CA LEU A 290 -17.04 1.76 -13.60
C LEU A 290 -15.85 1.36 -12.75
N GLY A 291 -14.63 1.69 -13.20
CA GLY A 291 -13.40 1.41 -12.47
C GLY A 291 -13.36 2.09 -11.08
N TYR A 292 -13.82 3.33 -10.97
CA TYR A 292 -13.91 4.05 -9.71
C TYR A 292 -14.92 3.41 -8.76
N GLU A 293 -16.17 3.27 -9.18
CA GLU A 293 -17.26 2.77 -8.35
C GLU A 293 -16.97 1.37 -7.80
N THR A 294 -16.51 0.46 -8.67
CA THR A 294 -16.20 -0.91 -8.26
C THR A 294 -14.99 -0.98 -7.32
N SER A 295 -13.95 -0.19 -7.57
CA SER A 295 -12.78 -0.11 -6.69
C SER A 295 -13.15 0.44 -5.31
N LYS A 296 -13.94 1.52 -5.28
CA LYS A 296 -14.42 2.14 -4.04
C LYS A 296 -15.21 1.15 -3.18
N LEU A 297 -16.15 0.42 -3.78
CA LEU A 297 -16.95 -0.58 -3.06
C LEU A 297 -16.08 -1.68 -2.44
N LEU A 298 -15.08 -2.19 -3.16
CA LEU A 298 -14.17 -3.22 -2.63
C LEU A 298 -13.29 -2.68 -1.49
N VAL A 299 -12.82 -1.45 -1.60
CA VAL A 299 -12.03 -0.79 -0.55
C VAL A 299 -12.89 -0.56 0.70
N MET A 300 -14.12 -0.05 0.54
CA MET A 300 -15.02 0.19 1.66
C MET A 300 -15.42 -1.11 2.36
N GLN A 301 -15.60 -2.22 1.62
CA GLN A 301 -15.80 -3.53 2.22
C GLN A 301 -14.61 -3.94 3.09
N ALA A 302 -13.39 -3.79 2.58
CA ALA A 302 -12.18 -4.12 3.34
C ALA A 302 -12.02 -3.23 4.58
N ALA A 303 -12.33 -1.92 4.47
CA ALA A 303 -12.30 -0.95 5.57
C ALA A 303 -13.29 -1.34 6.68
N TRP A 304 -14.53 -1.63 6.30
CA TRP A 304 -15.55 -2.09 7.24
C TRP A 304 -15.13 -3.35 7.98
N MET A 305 -14.61 -4.36 7.27
CA MET A 305 -14.11 -5.58 7.89
C MET A 305 -12.97 -5.33 8.88
N LYS A 306 -12.08 -4.38 8.57
CA LYS A 306 -11.01 -3.96 9.48
C LYS A 306 -11.57 -3.31 10.75
N ASN A 307 -12.56 -2.42 10.63
CA ASN A 307 -13.22 -1.77 11.77
C ASN A 307 -13.91 -2.80 12.69
N GLU A 308 -14.51 -3.84 12.11
CA GLU A 308 -15.13 -4.94 12.87
C GLU A 308 -14.12 -5.97 13.42
N GLY A 309 -12.81 -5.76 13.23
CA GLY A 309 -11.78 -6.71 13.63
C GLY A 309 -11.83 -8.05 12.89
N LEU A 310 -12.53 -8.12 11.76
CA LEU A 310 -12.67 -9.32 10.96
C LEU A 310 -11.42 -9.58 10.12
N ARG A 311 -11.14 -10.86 9.88
CA ARG A 311 -10.08 -11.24 8.93
C ARG A 311 -10.46 -10.79 7.52
N ASN A 312 -9.60 -10.01 6.89
CA ASN A 312 -9.87 -9.34 5.60
C ASN A 312 -8.75 -9.51 4.56
N THR A 313 -7.78 -10.40 4.78
CA THR A 313 -6.65 -10.63 3.87
C THR A 313 -7.09 -10.89 2.42
N ARG A 314 -8.18 -11.67 2.22
CA ARG A 314 -8.73 -11.97 0.90
C ARG A 314 -9.34 -10.73 0.24
N GLU A 315 -10.17 -10.01 0.97
CA GLU A 315 -10.90 -8.83 0.51
C GLU A 315 -9.94 -7.68 0.21
N THR A 316 -8.99 -7.44 1.09
CA THR A 316 -7.90 -6.47 0.88
C THR A 316 -7.06 -6.82 -0.36
N SER A 317 -6.72 -8.10 -0.54
CA SER A 317 -6.01 -8.58 -1.73
C SER A 317 -6.82 -8.37 -3.01
N LEU A 318 -8.14 -8.60 -2.98
CA LEU A 318 -9.03 -8.39 -4.12
C LEU A 318 -9.15 -6.89 -4.45
N ALA A 319 -9.37 -6.06 -3.43
CA ALA A 319 -9.46 -4.61 -3.56
C ALA A 319 -8.16 -4.04 -4.19
N LYS A 320 -7.00 -4.45 -3.67
CA LYS A 320 -5.69 -4.00 -4.19
C LYS A 320 -5.51 -4.38 -5.65
N TRP A 321 -5.76 -5.62 -6.02
CA TRP A 321 -5.66 -6.05 -7.41
C TRP A 321 -6.58 -5.23 -8.31
N HIS A 322 -7.87 -5.17 -7.99
CA HIS A 322 -8.85 -4.50 -8.84
C HIS A 322 -8.58 -2.99 -8.96
N ALA A 323 -8.37 -2.30 -7.83
CA ALA A 323 -8.18 -0.86 -7.82
C ALA A 323 -6.90 -0.42 -8.56
N THR A 324 -5.78 -1.15 -8.40
CA THR A 324 -4.52 -0.78 -9.07
C THR A 324 -4.57 -1.01 -10.59
N GLU A 325 -5.23 -2.07 -11.06
CA GLU A 325 -5.45 -2.29 -12.50
C GLU A 325 -6.42 -1.24 -13.07
N SER A 326 -7.47 -0.88 -12.32
CA SER A 326 -8.41 0.18 -12.70
C SER A 326 -7.71 1.54 -12.78
N ALA A 327 -6.81 1.85 -11.84
CA ALA A 327 -6.03 3.08 -11.84
C ALA A 327 -5.11 3.18 -13.05
N PHE A 328 -4.42 2.11 -13.40
CA PHE A 328 -3.56 2.09 -14.57
C PHE A 328 -4.36 2.22 -15.88
N LYS A 329 -5.52 1.54 -15.98
CA LYS A 329 -6.45 1.65 -17.11
C LYS A 329 -6.99 3.09 -17.22
N ALA A 330 -7.43 3.68 -16.11
CA ALA A 330 -7.97 5.04 -16.09
C ALA A 330 -6.91 6.07 -16.52
N ALA A 331 -5.67 5.94 -16.05
CA ALA A 331 -4.58 6.82 -16.42
C ALA A 331 -4.22 6.69 -17.92
N HIS A 332 -4.26 5.48 -18.47
CA HIS A 332 -4.11 5.25 -19.90
C HIS A 332 -5.22 5.93 -20.71
N LEU A 333 -6.48 5.75 -20.32
CA LEU A 333 -7.63 6.36 -20.99
C LEU A 333 -7.61 7.89 -20.86
N ALA A 334 -7.18 8.43 -19.72
CA ALA A 334 -7.05 9.87 -19.52
C ALA A 334 -6.05 10.51 -20.49
N ILE A 335 -4.88 9.88 -20.71
CA ILE A 335 -3.94 10.31 -21.76
C ILE A 335 -4.64 10.33 -23.11
N GLN A 336 -5.40 9.29 -23.45
CA GLN A 336 -6.08 9.19 -24.73
C GLN A 336 -7.16 10.28 -24.91
N VAL A 337 -7.94 10.58 -23.86
CA VAL A 337 -8.93 11.69 -23.88
C VAL A 337 -8.27 13.03 -24.14
N HIS A 338 -7.12 13.30 -23.52
CA HIS A 338 -6.37 14.56 -23.68
C HIS A 338 -5.58 14.61 -25.00
N GLY A 339 -5.40 13.47 -25.69
CA GLY A 339 -4.61 13.40 -26.94
C GLY A 339 -3.15 13.80 -26.71
N ALA A 340 -2.58 14.63 -27.60
CA ALA A 340 -1.19 15.08 -27.51
C ALA A 340 -0.90 15.84 -26.19
N TYR A 341 -1.87 16.57 -25.65
CA TYR A 341 -1.72 17.27 -24.37
C TYR A 341 -1.66 16.30 -23.16
N GLY A 342 -2.28 15.14 -23.26
CA GLY A 342 -2.12 14.08 -22.22
C GLY A 342 -0.74 13.43 -22.22
N TYR A 343 0.01 13.56 -23.32
CA TYR A 343 1.38 13.06 -23.44
C TYR A 343 2.42 14.10 -22.98
N SER A 344 2.01 15.36 -22.83
CA SER A 344 2.86 16.46 -22.35
C SER A 344 2.75 16.58 -20.82
N ALA A 345 3.86 16.92 -20.16
CA ALA A 345 3.90 17.17 -18.73
C ALA A 345 3.09 18.42 -18.30
N GLU A 346 2.77 19.33 -19.24
CA GLU A 346 2.04 20.58 -18.95
C GLU A 346 0.67 20.35 -18.26
N TYR A 347 -0.04 19.29 -18.65
CA TYR A 347 -1.34 18.93 -18.05
C TYR A 347 -1.21 18.00 -16.86
N GLY A 348 -0.02 17.42 -16.62
CA GLY A 348 0.26 16.52 -15.51
C GLY A 348 -0.52 15.19 -15.54
N ILE A 349 -1.15 14.85 -16.68
CA ILE A 349 -1.91 13.61 -16.85
C ILE A 349 -0.96 12.42 -17.01
N GLU A 350 0.13 12.57 -17.76
CA GLU A 350 1.10 11.51 -18.00
C GLU A 350 1.77 11.03 -16.68
N ARG A 351 1.86 11.90 -15.67
CA ARG A 351 2.36 11.58 -14.33
C ARG A 351 1.54 10.46 -13.67
N TYR A 352 0.20 10.53 -13.76
CA TYR A 352 -0.66 9.47 -13.24
C TYR A 352 -0.41 8.13 -13.92
N PHE A 353 -0.17 8.12 -15.22
CA PHE A 353 0.14 6.87 -15.96
C PHE A 353 1.47 6.26 -15.51
N ARG A 354 2.52 7.07 -15.35
CA ARG A 354 3.82 6.61 -14.84
C ARG A 354 3.70 6.08 -13.41
N ASN A 355 3.03 6.82 -12.55
CA ASN A 355 2.86 6.49 -11.14
C ASN A 355 1.98 5.26 -10.95
N ALA A 356 0.87 5.11 -11.67
CA ALA A 356 -0.05 3.98 -11.55
C ALA A 356 0.56 2.63 -11.95
N ARG A 357 1.72 2.62 -12.63
CA ARG A 357 2.40 1.35 -12.95
C ARG A 357 3.01 0.68 -11.72
N ALA A 358 3.50 1.44 -10.76
CA ALA A 358 4.18 0.92 -9.58
C ALA A 358 3.27 0.10 -8.65
N PRO A 359 2.03 0.55 -8.29
CA PRO A 359 1.11 -0.20 -7.42
C PRO A 359 0.73 -1.60 -7.92
N ILE A 360 0.78 -1.85 -9.22
CA ILE A 360 0.56 -3.19 -9.80
C ILE A 360 1.68 -4.16 -9.42
N ILE A 361 2.86 -3.65 -9.05
CA ILE A 361 4.07 -4.43 -8.78
C ILE A 361 4.32 -4.58 -7.28
N TYR A 362 4.37 -3.48 -6.55
CA TYR A 362 4.76 -3.51 -5.14
C TYR A 362 3.63 -4.04 -4.22
N GLU A 363 4.01 -4.42 -3.00
CA GLU A 363 3.14 -5.01 -1.97
C GLU A 363 2.34 -6.23 -2.47
N GLY A 364 2.97 -6.99 -3.35
CA GLY A 364 2.38 -8.13 -4.04
C GLY A 364 1.94 -7.76 -5.46
N THR A 365 2.53 -8.43 -6.44
CA THR A 365 2.14 -8.23 -7.85
C THR A 365 0.68 -8.65 -8.07
N THR A 366 0.06 -8.14 -9.13
CA THR A 366 -1.26 -8.61 -9.60
C THR A 366 -1.35 -10.14 -9.64
N GLN A 367 -0.26 -10.82 -10.09
CA GLN A 367 -0.23 -12.28 -10.19
C GLN A 367 -0.31 -12.96 -8.81
N ILE A 368 0.35 -12.40 -7.80
CA ILE A 368 0.27 -12.90 -6.42
C ILE A 368 -1.16 -12.76 -5.90
N HIS A 369 -1.81 -11.62 -6.13
CA HIS A 369 -3.21 -11.41 -5.71
C HIS A 369 -4.17 -12.35 -6.45
N LYS A 370 -4.00 -12.56 -7.76
CA LYS A 370 -4.79 -13.53 -8.54
C LYS A 370 -4.62 -14.95 -8.00
N LEU A 371 -3.37 -15.34 -7.69
CA LEU A 371 -3.09 -16.65 -7.07
C LEU A 371 -3.82 -16.79 -5.74
N MET A 372 -3.74 -15.77 -4.87
CA MET A 372 -4.44 -15.77 -3.59
C MET A 372 -5.96 -15.96 -3.76
N GLN A 373 -6.59 -15.28 -4.70
CA GLN A 373 -8.03 -15.41 -4.96
C GLN A 373 -8.37 -16.82 -5.47
N ALA A 374 -7.58 -17.36 -6.40
CA ALA A 374 -7.79 -18.70 -6.94
C ALA A 374 -7.62 -19.79 -5.86
N GLU A 375 -6.57 -19.70 -5.02
CA GLU A 375 -6.33 -20.63 -3.91
C GLU A 375 -7.48 -20.60 -2.90
N HIS A 376 -8.03 -19.42 -2.60
CA HIS A 376 -9.21 -19.30 -1.75
C HIS A 376 -10.44 -19.96 -2.37
N ALA A 377 -10.72 -19.67 -3.64
CA ALA A 377 -11.88 -20.23 -4.36
C ALA A 377 -11.80 -21.76 -4.48
N LEU A 378 -10.59 -22.31 -4.68
CA LEU A 378 -10.34 -23.75 -4.80
C LEU A 378 -10.25 -24.47 -3.44
N GLY A 379 -10.25 -23.72 -2.33
CA GLY A 379 -10.11 -24.29 -0.99
C GLY A 379 -8.69 -24.80 -0.67
N PHE A 380 -7.68 -24.44 -1.46
CA PHE A 380 -6.27 -24.80 -1.22
C PHE A 380 -5.65 -23.97 -0.09
N ARG A 381 -6.08 -22.74 0.03
CA ARG A 381 -5.71 -21.88 1.16
C ARG A 381 -6.76 -22.04 2.26
N ARG A 382 -6.45 -22.86 3.25
CA ARG A 382 -7.27 -22.91 4.47
C ARG A 382 -7.08 -21.59 5.22
N LEU A 383 -8.18 -20.97 5.60
CA LEU A 383 -8.19 -19.97 6.65
C LEU A 383 -7.74 -20.70 7.93
N ASN A 384 -6.45 -20.57 8.32
CA ASN A 384 -5.98 -21.07 9.60
C ASN A 384 -6.60 -20.18 10.70
N GLY A 385 -7.78 -20.53 11.16
CA GLY A 385 -8.53 -19.87 12.20
C GLY A 385 -9.67 -20.79 12.62
N ARG A 386 -9.93 -20.87 13.90
CA ARG A 386 -10.90 -21.74 14.56
C ARG A 386 -12.20 -21.86 13.77
N ASP A 387 -12.81 -23.03 13.79
CA ASP A 387 -14.15 -23.30 13.24
C ASP A 387 -15.11 -22.17 13.64
N GLY A 388 -15.51 -21.33 12.68
CA GLY A 388 -16.42 -20.20 12.92
C GLY A 388 -16.15 -18.93 12.10
N ASP A 389 -14.93 -18.69 11.60
CA ASP A 389 -14.59 -17.52 10.79
C ASP A 389 -15.00 -17.71 9.31
N VAL A 390 -16.28 -17.65 9.07
CA VAL A 390 -16.82 -17.64 7.71
C VAL A 390 -16.92 -16.18 7.27
N SER A 391 -16.08 -15.77 6.29
CA SER A 391 -16.30 -14.53 5.55
C SER A 391 -17.78 -14.46 5.14
N PRO A 392 -18.46 -13.30 5.24
CA PRO A 392 -19.86 -13.15 4.79
C PRO A 392 -20.10 -13.60 3.34
N LEU A 393 -19.04 -13.69 2.53
CA LEU A 393 -19.06 -14.21 1.15
C LEU A 393 -18.83 -15.73 1.07
N ALA A 394 -18.53 -16.41 2.15
CA ALA A 394 -18.46 -17.88 2.19
C ALA A 394 -19.84 -18.55 2.01
N SER A 395 -20.93 -17.77 2.02
CA SER A 395 -22.25 -18.23 1.58
C SER A 395 -22.29 -18.67 0.10
N TRP A 396 -21.25 -18.41 -0.69
CA TRP A 396 -21.10 -18.92 -2.06
C TRP A 396 -20.55 -20.36 -2.09
N ALA A 397 -19.81 -20.80 -1.07
CA ALA A 397 -19.23 -22.14 -1.00
C ALA A 397 -20.27 -23.27 -0.89
N PRO A 398 -21.42 -23.11 -0.21
CA PRO A 398 -22.45 -24.16 -0.15
C PRO A 398 -23.12 -24.47 -1.48
N ALA A 399 -23.22 -23.49 -2.37
CA ALA A 399 -23.86 -23.70 -3.68
C ALA A 399 -23.03 -24.61 -4.62
N LEU A 400 -21.71 -24.72 -4.39
CA LEU A 400 -20.83 -25.61 -5.16
C LEU A 400 -20.68 -27.00 -4.57
N SER A 401 -21.10 -27.24 -3.31
CA SER A 401 -21.09 -28.56 -2.68
C SER A 401 -22.18 -29.49 -3.23
N GLY A 402 -23.13 -28.99 -4.01
CA GLY A 402 -24.17 -29.74 -4.70
C GLY A 402 -23.84 -30.17 -6.15
N VAL A 403 -22.66 -29.83 -6.66
CA VAL A 403 -22.23 -30.33 -7.96
C VAL A 403 -21.80 -31.78 -7.78
N HIS A 404 -22.61 -32.69 -8.26
CA HIS A 404 -22.33 -34.13 -8.34
C HIS A 404 -20.88 -34.38 -8.76
N ARG A 405 -20.12 -35.11 -7.97
CA ARG A 405 -18.91 -35.78 -8.44
C ARG A 405 -19.34 -36.65 -9.62
N PRO A 406 -18.74 -36.54 -10.80
CA PRO A 406 -18.98 -37.51 -11.84
C PRO A 406 -18.64 -38.89 -11.27
N ALA A 407 -19.53 -39.83 -11.48
CA ALA A 407 -19.35 -41.24 -11.13
C ALA A 407 -17.98 -41.72 -11.66
N GLY A 408 -17.32 -42.57 -10.90
CA GLY A 408 -15.96 -43.06 -11.10
C GLY A 408 -15.70 -43.63 -12.49
N PRO A 409 -14.46 -44.10 -12.76
CA PRO A 409 -13.98 -44.43 -14.09
C PRO A 409 -14.87 -45.53 -14.75
N VAL A 410 -15.25 -45.26 -16.00
CA VAL A 410 -15.89 -46.25 -16.86
C VAL A 410 -15.01 -47.52 -16.94
N PRO A 411 -15.52 -48.72 -16.67
CA PRO A 411 -14.71 -49.92 -16.85
C PRO A 411 -14.39 -50.07 -18.33
N THR A 412 -13.12 -50.14 -18.67
CA THR A 412 -12.67 -50.60 -19.97
C THR A 412 -12.98 -52.11 -20.03
N GLY A 413 -14.03 -52.45 -20.71
CA GLY A 413 -14.37 -53.84 -21.06
C GLY A 413 -13.78 -54.20 -22.42
N ALA A 414 -13.07 -55.30 -22.42
CA ALA A 414 -12.66 -56.23 -23.46
C ALA A 414 -12.40 -55.70 -24.88
#